data_72f1c061bf4e082718f53a5605b91078
#
_entry.id   72f1c061bf4e082718f53a5605b91078
#
_cell.length_a   1.000
_cell.length_b   1.000
_cell.length_c   1.000
_cell.angle_alpha   90.00
_cell.angle_beta   90.00
_cell.angle_gamma   90.00
#
_symmetry.space_group_name_H-M   'P 1'
#
loop_
_entity.id
_entity.type
_entity.pdbx_description
1 polymer ?
#
loop_
_entity_poly.entity_id
_entity_poly.type
_entity_poly.pdbx_seq_one_letter_code
_entity_poly.pdbx_strand_id
1 'polypeptide(L)'
;MSLKVSDTGINYYNVFIDSLLHKIVKVTGKDTLINFISGIDKGVHRVLIQKRTEGEWGKTTIHQFVLPAGGKLEKETDRPSRHIEFIGNSLTCGYGVEGKDRSEPYKAETENCNLSYATIIARYFDADYTLIAH
;
A
#
# COMPACT_ATOMS: atom_id res chain seq x y z
N MET A 1 -7.28 11.77 7.62
CA MET A 1 -8.01 11.28 6.42
C MET A 1 -8.50 9.88 6.68
N SER A 2 -9.75 9.61 6.35
CA SER A 2 -10.31 8.25 6.41
C SER A 2 -10.78 7.81 5.01
N LEU A 3 -10.85 6.50 4.82
CA LEU A 3 -11.43 5.90 3.62
C LEU A 3 -12.63 5.05 4.00
N LYS A 4 -13.73 5.20 3.25
CA LYS A 4 -14.83 4.24 3.27
C LYS A 4 -14.49 3.12 2.29
N VAL A 5 -14.39 1.90 2.79
CA VAL A 5 -13.89 0.75 2.04
C VAL A 5 -14.74 -0.49 2.27
N SER A 6 -14.72 -1.41 1.30
CA SER A 6 -15.14 -2.80 1.46
C SER A 6 -14.02 -3.71 1.02
N ASP A 7 -13.86 -4.84 1.69
CA ASP A 7 -12.90 -5.87 1.32
C ASP A 7 -13.55 -7.26 1.30
N THR A 8 -13.19 -8.08 0.32
CA THR A 8 -13.70 -9.45 0.21
C THR A 8 -12.91 -10.46 1.04
N GLY A 9 -11.83 -10.02 1.65
CA GLY A 9 -10.93 -10.83 2.47
C GLY A 9 -10.24 -10.04 3.56
N ILE A 10 -8.93 -10.21 3.67
CA ILE A 10 -8.06 -9.49 4.61
C ILE A 10 -6.87 -8.95 3.85
N ASN A 11 -6.78 -7.65 3.74
CA ASN A 11 -5.66 -6.98 3.08
C ASN A 11 -4.95 -6.01 4.02
N TYR A 12 -3.68 -5.78 3.74
CA TYR A 12 -2.85 -4.82 4.48
C TYR A 12 -2.33 -3.74 3.54
N TYR A 13 -2.20 -2.53 4.06
CA TYR A 13 -1.74 -1.36 3.32
C TYR A 13 -0.64 -0.65 4.06
N ASN A 14 0.44 -0.34 3.35
CA ASN A 14 1.39 0.68 3.80
C ASN A 14 0.79 2.05 3.53
N VAL A 15 0.85 2.93 4.50
CA VAL A 15 0.52 4.35 4.35
C VAL A 15 1.79 5.15 4.54
N PHE A 16 2.24 5.80 3.47
CA PHE A 16 3.39 6.69 3.51
C PHE A 16 2.91 8.14 3.46
N ILE A 17 3.57 9.00 4.22
CA ILE A 17 3.40 10.45 4.18
C ILE A 17 4.77 11.04 3.93
N ASP A 18 4.89 11.84 2.88
CA ASP A 18 6.14 12.49 2.49
C ASP A 18 7.30 11.48 2.37
N SER A 19 7.00 10.32 1.77
CA SER A 19 7.90 9.17 1.57
C SER A 19 8.28 8.38 2.83
N LEU A 20 7.80 8.75 4.01
CA LEU A 20 8.04 8.02 5.26
C LEU A 20 6.86 7.11 5.59
N LEU A 21 7.15 5.89 6.03
CA LEU A 21 6.10 4.96 6.48
C LEU A 21 5.43 5.52 7.75
N HIS A 22 4.17 5.91 7.61
CA HIS A 22 3.37 6.45 8.71
C HIS A 22 2.72 5.33 9.54
N LYS A 23 2.10 4.36 8.88
CA LYS A 23 1.53 3.18 9.53
C LYS A 23 1.15 2.09 8.54
N ILE A 24 0.86 0.91 9.07
CA ILE A 24 0.24 -0.20 8.38
C ILE A 24 -1.23 -0.26 8.74
N VAL A 25 -2.10 -0.42 7.76
CA VAL A 25 -3.55 -0.48 7.95
C VAL A 25 -4.07 -1.83 7.48
N LYS A 26 -4.78 -2.53 8.36
CA LYS A 26 -5.55 -3.73 8.01
C LYS A 26 -6.92 -3.32 7.48
N VAL A 27 -7.31 -3.87 6.35
CA VAL A 27 -8.61 -3.65 5.73
C VAL A 27 -9.35 -4.98 5.63
N THR A 28 -10.58 -5.00 6.11
CA THR A 28 -11.47 -6.17 6.07
C THR A 28 -12.93 -5.73 6.20
N GLY A 29 -13.85 -6.60 5.78
CA GLY A 29 -15.30 -6.38 5.97
C GLY A 29 -15.92 -5.45 4.94
N LYS A 30 -17.20 -5.18 5.14
CA LYS A 30 -18.02 -4.37 4.22
C LYS A 30 -18.31 -3.00 4.83
N ASP A 31 -18.32 -1.96 3.98
CA ASP A 31 -18.72 -0.58 4.34
C ASP A 31 -18.03 -0.02 5.59
N THR A 32 -16.75 -0.32 5.76
CA THR A 32 -15.96 0.09 6.92
C THR A 32 -15.33 1.46 6.68
N LEU A 33 -15.47 2.36 7.66
CA LEU A 33 -14.73 3.62 7.68
C LEU A 33 -13.43 3.43 8.46
N ILE A 34 -12.31 3.47 7.76
CA ILE A 34 -10.99 3.25 8.36
C ILE A 34 -10.20 4.55 8.34
N ASN A 35 -9.60 4.90 9.48
CA ASN A 35 -8.67 6.02 9.57
C ASN A 35 -7.30 5.60 8.99
N PHE A 36 -6.93 6.18 7.85
CA PHE A 36 -5.64 5.96 7.20
C PHE A 36 -4.57 6.96 7.65
N ILE A 37 -4.95 8.19 7.96
CA ILE A 37 -4.02 9.26 8.35
C ILE A 37 -4.57 10.05 9.51
N SER A 38 -3.76 10.17 10.58
CA SER A 38 -4.05 11.01 11.75
C SER A 38 -2.73 11.52 12.34
N GLY A 39 -2.79 12.62 13.09
CA GLY A 39 -1.63 13.14 13.83
C GLY A 39 -0.54 13.72 12.92
N ILE A 40 -0.92 14.30 11.78
CA ILE A 40 0.00 15.07 10.91
C ILE A 40 -0.27 16.56 11.05
N ASP A 41 0.76 17.35 10.83
CA ASP A 41 0.67 18.81 10.83
C ASP A 41 -0.22 19.33 9.70
N LYS A 42 -0.60 20.60 9.78
CA LYS A 42 -1.30 21.26 8.69
C LYS A 42 -0.31 21.56 7.56
N GLY A 43 -0.68 21.24 6.35
CA GLY A 43 0.16 21.50 5.17
C GLY A 43 -0.29 20.69 3.96
N VAL A 44 0.49 20.78 2.89
CA VAL A 44 0.39 19.94 1.72
C VAL A 44 1.29 18.72 1.96
N HIS A 45 0.72 17.54 1.86
CA HIS A 45 1.43 16.28 2.07
C HIS A 45 1.23 15.35 0.89
N ARG A 46 2.28 14.66 0.49
CA ARG A 46 2.19 13.55 -0.46
C ARG A 46 1.81 12.28 0.29
N VAL A 47 0.69 11.68 -0.08
CA VAL A 47 0.20 10.45 0.52
C VAL A 47 0.25 9.31 -0.48
N LEU A 48 0.93 8.23 -0.12
CA LEU A 48 0.91 6.96 -0.85
C LEU A 48 0.23 5.90 0.00
N ILE A 49 -0.83 5.30 -0.53
CA ILE A 49 -1.50 4.14 0.06
C ILE A 49 -1.24 2.95 -0.86
N GLN A 50 -0.37 2.05 -0.40
CA GLN A 50 0.10 0.92 -1.19
C GLN A 50 -0.43 -0.38 -0.59
N LYS A 51 -1.14 -1.17 -1.41
CA LYS A 51 -1.52 -2.54 -1.02
C LYS A 51 -0.25 -3.37 -0.85
N ARG A 52 -0.13 -4.08 0.26
CA ARG A 52 1.01 -4.95 0.59
C ARG A 52 0.82 -6.36 0.08
N THR A 53 -0.42 -6.84 0.22
CA THR A 53 -0.82 -8.23 -0.01
C THR A 53 -1.17 -8.49 -1.47
N GLU A 54 -0.92 -9.68 -1.93
CA GLU A 54 -1.26 -10.15 -3.27
C GLU A 54 -2.77 -10.26 -3.51
N GLY A 55 -3.17 -10.58 -4.74
CA GLY A 55 -4.57 -10.58 -5.17
C GLY A 55 -5.43 -11.66 -4.51
N GLU A 56 -4.85 -12.80 -4.13
CA GLU A 56 -5.57 -13.93 -3.54
C GLU A 56 -6.20 -13.62 -2.18
N TRP A 57 -5.64 -12.67 -1.42
CA TRP A 57 -6.14 -12.27 -0.10
C TRP A 57 -7.41 -11.44 -0.15
N GLY A 58 -7.88 -11.11 -1.33
CA GLY A 58 -9.12 -10.40 -1.54
C GLY A 58 -8.97 -9.09 -2.32
N LYS A 59 -10.12 -8.49 -2.57
CA LYS A 59 -10.25 -7.26 -3.35
C LYS A 59 -10.81 -6.15 -2.47
N THR A 60 -10.06 -5.07 -2.35
CA THR A 60 -10.52 -3.85 -1.69
C THR A 60 -11.18 -2.92 -2.70
N THR A 61 -12.35 -2.43 -2.34
CA THR A 61 -13.03 -1.35 -3.06
C THR A 61 -13.01 -0.10 -2.20
N ILE A 62 -12.49 1.00 -2.75
CA ILE A 62 -12.51 2.32 -2.11
C ILE A 62 -13.77 3.03 -2.60
N HIS A 63 -14.68 3.35 -1.68
CA HIS A 63 -15.93 4.02 -1.98
C HIS A 63 -15.81 5.54 -1.86
N GLN A 64 -15.05 6.02 -0.86
CA GLN A 64 -14.99 7.44 -0.57
C GLN A 64 -13.72 7.80 0.21
N PHE A 65 -13.17 8.97 -0.12
CA PHE A 65 -12.19 9.67 0.71
C PHE A 65 -12.93 10.63 1.63
N VAL A 66 -12.68 10.54 2.93
CA VAL A 66 -13.24 11.43 3.95
C VAL A 66 -12.10 12.28 4.50
N LEU A 67 -12.10 13.56 4.13
CA LEU A 67 -11.07 14.52 4.54
C LEU A 67 -11.52 15.29 5.77
N PRO A 68 -10.58 15.84 6.57
CA PRO A 68 -10.92 16.79 7.62
C PRO A 68 -11.53 18.07 7.02
N ALA A 69 -12.19 18.86 7.85
CA ALA A 69 -12.75 20.14 7.41
C ALA A 69 -11.68 21.05 6.78
N GLY A 70 -11.97 21.55 5.58
CA GLY A 70 -11.05 22.37 4.79
C GLY A 70 -9.98 21.56 4.03
N GLY A 71 -9.91 20.26 4.21
CA GLY A 71 -8.98 19.39 3.45
C GLY A 71 -9.38 19.27 1.99
N LYS A 72 -8.40 19.23 1.10
CA LYS A 72 -8.57 19.06 -0.35
C LYS A 72 -7.62 17.96 -0.85
N LEU A 73 -8.02 17.29 -1.92
CA LEU A 73 -7.12 16.41 -2.69
C LEU A 73 -6.61 17.21 -3.89
N GLU A 74 -5.31 17.15 -4.11
CA GLU A 74 -4.65 17.72 -5.27
C GLU A 74 -4.14 16.62 -6.18
N LYS A 75 -4.03 16.93 -7.47
CA LYS A 75 -3.49 15.98 -8.44
C LYS A 75 -1.98 15.88 -8.25
N GLU A 76 -1.47 14.65 -8.14
CA GLU A 76 -0.04 14.37 -8.17
C GLU A 76 0.55 14.77 -9.54
N THR A 77 1.53 15.64 -9.55
CA THR A 77 2.21 16.14 -10.75
C THR A 77 3.66 15.68 -10.85
N ASP A 78 4.24 15.26 -9.73
CA ASP A 78 5.63 14.79 -9.66
C ASP A 78 5.67 13.26 -9.71
N ARG A 79 5.61 12.72 -10.93
CA ARG A 79 5.70 11.29 -11.18
C ARG A 79 6.96 10.95 -11.95
N PRO A 80 7.58 9.79 -11.66
CA PRO A 80 8.66 9.27 -12.47
C PRO A 80 8.25 9.19 -13.95
N SER A 81 9.18 9.54 -14.84
CA SER A 81 8.95 9.43 -16.29
C SER A 81 9.11 8.00 -16.81
N ARG A 82 9.69 7.13 -16.01
CA ARG A 82 9.90 5.71 -16.30
C ARG A 82 8.82 4.86 -15.65
N HIS A 83 8.50 3.75 -16.31
CA HIS A 83 7.62 2.73 -15.77
C HIS A 83 8.22 1.35 -16.01
N ILE A 84 8.26 0.50 -14.99
CA ILE A 84 8.77 -0.87 -15.07
C ILE A 84 7.64 -1.83 -14.70
N GLU A 85 7.39 -2.80 -15.55
CA GLU A 85 6.49 -3.91 -15.25
C GLU A 85 7.32 -5.12 -14.81
N PHE A 86 6.95 -5.69 -13.66
CA PHE A 86 7.55 -6.90 -13.12
C PHE A 86 6.52 -8.03 -13.16
N ILE A 87 6.86 -9.10 -13.88
CA ILE A 87 6.04 -10.31 -13.96
C ILE A 87 6.78 -11.39 -13.19
N GLY A 88 6.13 -11.96 -12.19
CA GLY A 88 6.79 -12.93 -11.32
C GLY A 88 5.84 -13.76 -10.46
N ASN A 89 6.29 -14.15 -9.32
CA ASN A 89 5.60 -15.03 -8.37
C ASN A 89 5.57 -14.43 -6.96
N SER A 90 5.33 -15.25 -5.95
CA SER A 90 5.29 -14.85 -4.54
C SER A 90 6.51 -14.03 -4.05
N LEU A 91 7.70 -14.20 -4.65
CA LEU A 91 8.86 -13.38 -4.32
C LEU A 91 8.68 -11.92 -4.79
N THR A 92 7.97 -11.72 -5.88
CA THR A 92 7.60 -10.38 -6.38
C THR A 92 6.53 -9.73 -5.51
N CYS A 93 5.62 -10.52 -4.94
CA CYS A 93 4.65 -10.07 -3.95
C CYS A 93 5.29 -9.69 -2.61
N GLY A 94 6.50 -10.15 -2.33
CA GLY A 94 7.14 -9.97 -1.02
C GLY A 94 6.56 -10.92 0.03
N TYR A 95 6.25 -12.15 -0.39
CA TYR A 95 5.69 -13.21 0.44
C TYR A 95 6.58 -13.51 1.64
N GLY A 96 6.07 -13.27 2.86
CA GLY A 96 6.79 -13.51 4.11
C GLY A 96 8.05 -12.68 4.33
N VAL A 97 8.26 -11.60 3.57
CA VAL A 97 9.51 -10.79 3.63
C VAL A 97 9.73 -10.14 5.00
N GLU A 98 8.68 -9.93 5.79
CA GLU A 98 8.75 -9.44 7.17
C GLU A 98 8.62 -10.57 8.21
N GLY A 99 8.71 -11.83 7.80
CA GLY A 99 8.77 -12.98 8.71
C GLY A 99 10.04 -12.96 9.57
N LYS A 100 9.96 -13.47 10.79
CA LYS A 100 11.08 -13.47 11.74
C LYS A 100 12.21 -14.41 11.30
N ASP A 101 11.83 -15.54 10.75
CA ASP A 101 12.76 -16.56 10.27
C ASP A 101 12.05 -17.52 9.29
N ARG A 102 12.84 -18.40 8.67
CA ARG A 102 12.35 -19.37 7.66
C ARG A 102 11.35 -20.40 8.16
N SER A 103 11.21 -20.58 9.47
CA SER A 103 10.30 -21.54 10.09
C SER A 103 8.95 -20.92 10.43
N GLU A 104 8.82 -19.60 10.36
CA GLU A 104 7.56 -18.93 10.60
C GLU A 104 6.56 -19.27 9.49
N PRO A 105 5.36 -19.79 9.82
CA PRO A 105 4.32 -20.01 8.82
C PRO A 105 3.94 -18.68 8.18
N TYR A 106 3.60 -18.73 6.90
CA TYR A 106 3.13 -17.54 6.17
C TYR A 106 1.94 -16.89 6.85
N LYS A 107 1.95 -15.57 6.86
CA LYS A 107 0.86 -14.70 7.32
C LYS A 107 0.73 -13.52 6.36
N ALA A 108 -0.50 -13.15 6.01
CA ALA A 108 -0.75 -11.99 5.15
C ALA A 108 -0.17 -10.68 5.72
N GLU A 109 -0.06 -10.57 7.04
CA GLU A 109 0.52 -9.41 7.71
C GLU A 109 2.04 -9.26 7.51
N THR A 110 2.75 -10.36 7.22
CA THR A 110 4.20 -10.37 6.96
C THR A 110 4.55 -10.29 5.47
N GLU A 111 3.55 -10.25 4.60
CA GLU A 111 3.73 -9.98 3.19
C GLU A 111 3.87 -8.47 2.96
N ASN A 112 4.85 -8.07 2.15
CA ASN A 112 5.07 -6.66 1.86
C ASN A 112 5.76 -6.45 0.52
N CYS A 113 4.99 -6.20 -0.53
CA CYS A 113 5.54 -5.96 -1.86
C CYS A 113 6.51 -4.76 -1.91
N ASN A 114 6.39 -3.79 -0.99
CA ASN A 114 7.31 -2.65 -0.92
C ASN A 114 8.76 -3.03 -0.57
N LEU A 115 8.96 -4.20 0.02
CA LEU A 115 10.27 -4.75 0.37
C LEU A 115 10.73 -5.84 -0.60
N SER A 116 9.96 -6.13 -1.65
CA SER A 116 10.38 -7.07 -2.69
C SER A 116 11.49 -6.48 -3.57
N TYR A 117 12.22 -7.36 -4.25
CA TYR A 117 13.27 -6.94 -5.18
C TYR A 117 12.74 -5.98 -6.27
N ALA A 118 11.52 -6.20 -6.72
CA ALA A 118 10.92 -5.43 -7.81
C ALA A 118 10.74 -3.96 -7.44
N THR A 119 10.17 -3.67 -6.29
CA THR A 119 9.97 -2.30 -5.82
C THR A 119 11.28 -1.63 -5.41
N ILE A 120 12.27 -2.40 -4.93
CA ILE A 120 13.61 -1.88 -4.66
C ILE A 120 14.30 -1.44 -5.95
N ILE A 121 14.22 -2.26 -7.01
CA ILE A 121 14.75 -1.92 -8.34
C ILE A 121 14.04 -0.69 -8.91
N ALA A 122 12.71 -0.64 -8.84
CA ALA A 122 11.95 0.51 -9.33
C ALA A 122 12.39 1.83 -8.66
N ARG A 123 12.53 1.82 -7.33
CA ARG A 123 13.05 2.99 -6.59
C ARG A 123 14.48 3.35 -6.98
N TYR A 124 15.35 2.37 -7.18
CA TYR A 124 16.72 2.62 -7.61
C TYR A 124 16.79 3.34 -8.96
N PHE A 125 15.88 3.02 -9.88
CA PHE A 125 15.82 3.65 -11.21
C PHE A 125 14.90 4.87 -11.28
N ASP A 126 14.37 5.33 -10.16
CA ASP A 126 13.35 6.40 -10.11
C ASP A 126 12.24 6.14 -11.12
N ALA A 127 11.55 5.01 -10.96
CA ALA A 127 10.52 4.53 -11.86
C ALA A 127 9.22 4.22 -11.11
N ASP A 128 8.08 4.53 -11.75
CA ASP A 128 6.81 3.91 -11.43
C ASP A 128 6.86 2.41 -11.77
N TYR A 129 5.97 1.63 -11.18
CA TYR A 129 5.98 0.19 -11.40
C TYR A 129 4.59 -0.45 -11.37
N THR A 130 4.50 -1.58 -12.06
CA THR A 130 3.38 -2.53 -11.96
C THR A 130 3.93 -3.89 -11.56
N LEU A 131 3.31 -4.53 -10.57
CA LEU A 131 3.63 -5.89 -10.15
C LEU A 131 2.51 -6.82 -10.61
N ILE A 132 2.86 -7.80 -11.43
CA ILE A 132 1.96 -8.86 -11.90
C ILE A 132 2.50 -10.17 -11.31
N ALA A 133 1.93 -10.58 -10.18
CA ALA A 133 2.40 -11.74 -9.45
C ALA A 133 1.36 -12.24 -8.43
N HIS A 134 1.42 -13.53 -8.13
CA HIS A 134 0.69 -14.21 -7.05
C HIS A 134 1.43 -15.46 -6.61
#